data_2d26366c15de9d19793f466cb2ecda28
#
_entry.id   2d26366c15de9d19793f466cb2ecda28
#
_cell.length_a   1.000
_cell.length_b   1.000
_cell.length_c   1.000
_cell.angle_alpha   90.00
_cell.angle_beta   90.00
_cell.angle_gamma   90.00
#
_symmetry.space_group_name_H-M   'P 1'
#
loop_
_entity.id
_entity.type
_entity.pdbx_description
1 polymer ?
#
loop_
_entity_poly.entity_id
_entity_poly.type
_entity_poly.pdbx_seq_one_letter_code
_entity_poly.pdbx_strand_id
1 'polypeptide(L)'
;MKVVVAGATGAIGRPLIGALQRSGHLVYALVRSGRSAELARSLGATPVLADVLDREKLLRAADGLTADAVVHELTAYRNSPPTHYRSRGLARTNELRTTGSRHLVDFAAAVGATRYLTQSLVLGYGLRDHGAEPLTELTPFGRPQGERIDASIEALNTAENSAVHAPGLAGIALRYGIFYGPGASDPFLRPLRRRIMPLPRGETGYIGFIHIEDAAAATVAALDHGRAGQAYNIVDDEPVTWSTHFDALARTLGAPPPRRVPARVFRLAAPLAAAQMLDMSMRVANTKAATELHWQPAMPTMTEGLQTLT
;
A
#
# COMPACT_ATOMS: atom_id res chain seq x y z
N MET A 1 18.64 -12.86 3.77
CA MET A 1 18.38 -12.90 2.31
C MET A 1 18.86 -11.63 1.63
N LYS A 2 19.09 -11.67 0.32
CA LYS A 2 19.24 -10.50 -0.55
C LYS A 2 17.84 -10.14 -1.09
N VAL A 3 17.33 -8.97 -0.78
CA VAL A 3 15.96 -8.55 -1.13
C VAL A 3 16.01 -7.32 -2.02
N VAL A 4 15.44 -7.41 -3.22
CA VAL A 4 15.23 -6.25 -4.10
C VAL A 4 13.88 -5.62 -3.79
N VAL A 5 13.87 -4.33 -3.45
CA VAL A 5 12.65 -3.56 -3.16
C VAL A 5 12.40 -2.57 -4.29
N ALA A 6 11.36 -2.79 -5.07
CA ALA A 6 10.83 -1.82 -6.03
C ALA A 6 9.85 -0.89 -5.31
N GLY A 7 10.15 0.41 -5.28
CA GLY A 7 9.42 1.38 -4.45
C GLY A 7 10.11 1.72 -3.13
N ALA A 8 11.36 1.33 -2.95
CA ALA A 8 12.19 1.49 -1.75
C ALA A 8 12.21 2.91 -1.16
N THR A 9 12.08 3.95 -1.97
CA THR A 9 12.07 5.36 -1.52
C THR A 9 10.66 5.93 -1.30
N GLY A 10 9.63 5.11 -1.45
CA GLY A 10 8.22 5.45 -1.20
C GLY A 10 7.87 5.52 0.30
N ALA A 11 6.59 5.77 0.60
CA ALA A 11 6.10 5.86 1.97
C ALA A 11 6.40 4.58 2.76
N ILE A 12 5.96 3.43 2.27
CA ILE A 12 6.23 2.14 2.91
C ILE A 12 7.68 1.65 2.67
N GLY A 13 8.28 1.96 1.51
CA GLY A 13 9.63 1.47 1.19
C GLY A 13 10.70 1.93 2.17
N ARG A 14 10.59 3.14 2.71
CA ARG A 14 11.56 3.67 3.69
C ARG A 14 11.56 2.89 5.01
N PRO A 15 10.44 2.72 5.72
CA PRO A 15 10.42 1.88 6.92
C PRO A 15 10.72 0.42 6.61
N LEU A 16 10.34 -0.08 5.42
CA LEU A 16 10.63 -1.44 5.00
C LEU A 16 12.14 -1.72 4.86
N ILE A 17 12.93 -0.77 4.31
CA ILE A 17 14.39 -0.93 4.29
C ILE A 17 14.92 -1.17 5.70
N GLY A 18 14.52 -0.32 6.66
CA GLY A 18 14.95 -0.46 8.06
C GLY A 18 14.49 -1.78 8.70
N ALA A 19 13.25 -2.20 8.45
CA ALA A 19 12.72 -3.45 8.95
C ALA A 19 13.48 -4.67 8.40
N LEU A 20 13.73 -4.71 7.09
CA LEU A 20 14.52 -5.76 6.45
C LEU A 20 15.94 -5.85 7.00
N GLN A 21 16.59 -4.71 7.21
CA GLN A 21 17.96 -4.67 7.77
C GLN A 21 18.01 -5.16 9.22
N ARG A 22 17.04 -4.77 10.06
CA ARG A 22 16.92 -5.28 11.44
C ARG A 22 16.73 -6.79 11.49
N SER A 23 16.10 -7.37 10.49
CA SER A 23 15.94 -8.83 10.32
C SER A 23 17.14 -9.49 9.60
N GLY A 24 18.25 -8.77 9.41
CA GLY A 24 19.48 -9.32 8.82
C GLY A 24 19.46 -9.51 7.31
N HIS A 25 18.55 -8.85 6.59
CA HIS A 25 18.49 -8.91 5.13
C HIS A 25 19.37 -7.83 4.48
N LEU A 26 19.97 -8.13 3.33
CA LEU A 26 20.64 -7.17 2.47
C LEU A 26 19.62 -6.58 1.49
N VAL A 27 19.52 -5.24 1.44
CA VAL A 27 18.50 -4.56 0.65
C VAL A 27 19.10 -3.92 -0.60
N TYR A 28 18.56 -4.28 -1.76
CA TYR A 28 18.78 -3.62 -3.03
C TYR A 28 17.54 -2.76 -3.35
N ALA A 29 17.73 -1.46 -3.57
CA ALA A 29 16.66 -0.53 -3.86
C ALA A 29 16.55 -0.28 -5.37
N LEU A 30 15.50 -0.78 -6.01
CA LEU A 30 15.22 -0.48 -7.41
C LEU A 30 14.69 0.94 -7.54
N VAL A 31 15.47 1.82 -8.19
CA VAL A 31 15.22 3.27 -8.26
C VAL A 31 15.39 3.81 -9.69
N ARG A 32 14.74 4.95 -10.01
CA ARG A 32 14.72 5.52 -11.37
C ARG A 32 15.61 6.73 -11.57
N SER A 33 16.21 7.28 -10.53
CA SER A 33 16.99 8.52 -10.62
C SER A 33 18.14 8.56 -9.63
N GLY A 34 19.17 9.35 -9.92
CA GLY A 34 20.30 9.58 -9.03
C GLY A 34 19.87 10.07 -7.64
N ARG A 35 18.92 11.01 -7.57
CA ARG A 35 18.36 11.48 -6.28
C ARG A 35 17.76 10.35 -5.44
N SER A 36 17.00 9.45 -6.08
CA SER A 36 16.44 8.29 -5.39
C SER A 36 17.52 7.28 -4.99
N ALA A 37 18.60 7.18 -5.77
CA ALA A 37 19.74 6.34 -5.45
C ALA A 37 20.53 6.88 -4.22
N GLU A 38 20.71 8.20 -4.13
CA GLU A 38 21.32 8.83 -2.95
C GLU A 38 20.47 8.61 -1.69
N LEU A 39 19.15 8.79 -1.80
CA LEU A 39 18.23 8.48 -0.69
C LEU A 39 18.30 7.01 -0.30
N ALA A 40 18.33 6.08 -1.24
CA ALA A 40 18.46 4.66 -0.94
C ALA A 40 19.75 4.35 -0.17
N ARG A 41 20.89 4.94 -0.59
CA ARG A 41 22.17 4.81 0.11
C ARG A 41 22.12 5.39 1.53
N SER A 42 21.50 6.55 1.72
CA SER A 42 21.36 7.15 3.06
C SER A 42 20.49 6.32 4.01
N LEU A 43 19.62 5.45 3.46
CA LEU A 43 18.84 4.47 4.20
C LEU A 43 19.57 3.12 4.36
N GLY A 44 20.81 3.00 3.89
CA GLY A 44 21.60 1.77 3.99
C GLY A 44 21.32 0.71 2.91
N ALA A 45 20.55 1.04 1.87
CA ALA A 45 20.27 0.12 0.76
C ALA A 45 21.21 0.35 -0.44
N THR A 46 21.53 -0.72 -1.16
CA THR A 46 22.29 -0.63 -2.41
C THR A 46 21.37 -0.28 -3.57
N PRO A 47 21.54 0.86 -4.26
CA PRO A 47 20.66 1.23 -5.35
C PRO A 47 20.94 0.43 -6.63
N VAL A 48 19.86 -0.01 -7.29
CA VAL A 48 19.84 -0.57 -8.64
C VAL A 48 19.05 0.38 -9.52
N LEU A 49 19.67 0.94 -10.54
CA LEU A 49 19.08 2.00 -11.37
C LEU A 49 18.34 1.41 -12.57
N ALA A 50 17.00 1.38 -12.53
CA ALA A 50 16.14 1.00 -13.67
C ALA A 50 14.72 1.58 -13.50
N ASP A 51 14.02 1.79 -14.62
CA ASP A 51 12.58 2.03 -14.64
C ASP A 51 11.85 0.69 -14.87
N VAL A 52 10.98 0.32 -13.96
CA VAL A 52 10.19 -0.93 -14.03
C VAL A 52 9.32 -0.99 -15.30
N LEU A 53 8.95 0.15 -15.86
CA LEU A 53 8.15 0.20 -17.09
C LEU A 53 9.00 0.11 -18.38
N ASP A 54 10.31 0.18 -18.27
CA ASP A 54 11.26 -0.10 -19.36
C ASP A 54 11.84 -1.51 -19.16
N ARG A 55 11.18 -2.53 -19.73
CA ARG A 55 11.53 -3.94 -19.54
C ARG A 55 12.98 -4.25 -19.90
N GLU A 56 13.48 -3.68 -21.01
CA GLU A 56 14.84 -3.96 -21.46
C GLU A 56 15.88 -3.41 -20.48
N LYS A 57 15.71 -2.15 -20.02
CA LYS A 57 16.62 -1.57 -19.03
C LYS A 57 16.52 -2.29 -17.69
N LEU A 58 15.31 -2.72 -17.30
CA LEU A 58 15.11 -3.48 -16.08
C LEU A 58 15.85 -4.81 -16.12
N LEU A 59 15.75 -5.57 -17.21
CA LEU A 59 16.45 -6.85 -17.37
C LEU A 59 17.97 -6.68 -17.49
N ARG A 60 18.45 -5.63 -18.16
CA ARG A 60 19.90 -5.31 -18.15
C ARG A 60 20.41 -4.98 -16.73
N ALA A 61 19.58 -4.40 -15.89
CA ALA A 61 19.95 -4.13 -14.48
C ALA A 61 20.00 -5.40 -13.61
N ALA A 62 19.52 -6.53 -14.11
CA ALA A 62 19.66 -7.84 -13.48
C ALA A 62 21.04 -8.47 -13.74
N ASP A 63 21.79 -8.00 -14.74
CA ASP A 63 23.08 -8.58 -15.12
C ASP A 63 24.06 -8.50 -13.94
N GLY A 64 24.56 -9.67 -13.50
CA GLY A 64 25.46 -9.81 -12.36
C GLY A 64 24.82 -9.59 -10.97
N LEU A 65 23.52 -9.30 -10.91
CA LEU A 65 22.77 -9.22 -9.65
C LEU A 65 22.15 -10.56 -9.30
N THR A 66 22.30 -10.98 -8.04
CA THR A 66 21.57 -12.13 -7.49
C THR A 66 20.73 -11.68 -6.31
N ALA A 67 19.50 -12.17 -6.23
CA ALA A 67 18.60 -11.89 -5.11
C ALA A 67 17.78 -13.13 -4.74
N ASP A 68 17.39 -13.23 -3.46
CA ASP A 68 16.55 -14.32 -2.96
C ASP A 68 15.06 -13.96 -3.10
N ALA A 69 14.76 -12.66 -3.05
CA ALA A 69 13.38 -12.15 -3.11
C ALA A 69 13.28 -10.81 -3.81
N VAL A 70 12.10 -10.56 -4.40
CA VAL A 70 11.71 -9.25 -4.95
C VAL A 70 10.41 -8.80 -4.29
N VAL A 71 10.37 -7.55 -3.81
CA VAL A 71 9.21 -6.92 -3.16
C VAL A 71 8.76 -5.75 -4.00
N HIS A 72 7.50 -5.75 -4.43
CA HIS A 72 6.88 -4.73 -5.27
C HIS A 72 5.98 -3.80 -4.44
N GLU A 73 6.49 -2.58 -4.14
CA GLU A 73 5.79 -1.53 -3.40
C GLU A 73 5.58 -0.25 -4.23
N LEU A 74 5.58 -0.37 -5.56
CA LEU A 74 5.51 0.80 -6.44
C LEU A 74 4.10 1.38 -6.53
N THR A 75 3.99 2.67 -6.26
CA THR A 75 2.85 3.52 -6.60
C THR A 75 3.31 4.85 -7.18
N ALA A 76 2.41 5.61 -7.79
CA ALA A 76 2.71 6.92 -8.37
C ALA A 76 1.93 8.06 -7.68
N TYR A 77 1.49 7.89 -6.45
CA TYR A 77 0.71 8.89 -5.72
C TYR A 77 1.54 10.06 -5.18
N ARG A 78 2.81 10.15 -5.49
CA ARG A 78 3.75 11.21 -5.06
C ARG A 78 3.47 11.75 -3.66
N ASN A 79 2.73 12.87 -3.52
CA ASN A 79 2.51 13.54 -2.25
C ASN A 79 1.01 13.70 -1.92
N SER A 80 0.11 13.05 -2.64
CA SER A 80 -1.33 13.18 -2.41
C SER A 80 -2.08 11.97 -2.94
N PRO A 81 -2.99 11.38 -2.17
CA PRO A 81 -3.89 10.36 -2.68
C PRO A 81 -4.82 10.94 -3.74
N PRO A 82 -5.25 10.13 -4.71
CA PRO A 82 -6.12 10.59 -5.78
C PRO A 82 -7.52 10.90 -5.25
N THR A 83 -8.04 12.09 -5.57
CA THR A 83 -9.42 12.50 -5.26
C THR A 83 -10.38 12.35 -6.44
N HIS A 84 -9.84 12.11 -7.65
CA HIS A 84 -10.57 11.98 -8.90
C HIS A 84 -10.17 10.73 -9.66
N TYR A 85 -11.12 10.08 -10.34
CA TYR A 85 -10.90 8.87 -11.15
C TYR A 85 -9.92 9.05 -12.32
N ARG A 86 -9.79 10.28 -12.84
CA ARG A 86 -8.88 10.63 -13.95
C ARG A 86 -7.54 11.20 -13.47
N SER A 87 -7.15 10.93 -12.23
CA SER A 87 -5.86 11.34 -11.70
C SER A 87 -4.71 10.66 -12.48
N ARG A 88 -3.71 11.45 -12.93
CA ARG A 88 -2.50 10.90 -13.56
C ARG A 88 -1.76 9.92 -12.65
N GLY A 89 -1.76 10.19 -11.35
CA GLY A 89 -1.16 9.30 -10.33
C GLY A 89 -1.87 7.95 -10.28
N LEU A 90 -3.21 7.95 -10.37
CA LEU A 90 -4.01 6.72 -10.39
C LEU A 90 -3.72 5.90 -11.66
N ALA A 91 -3.76 6.54 -12.85
CA ALA A 91 -3.47 5.89 -14.12
C ALA A 91 -2.07 5.27 -14.13
N ARG A 92 -1.05 6.02 -13.66
CA ARG A 92 0.33 5.52 -13.59
C ARG A 92 0.49 4.41 -12.55
N THR A 93 -0.24 4.46 -11.44
CA THR A 93 -0.26 3.37 -10.45
C THR A 93 -0.87 2.10 -11.04
N ASN A 94 -1.96 2.22 -11.81
CA ASN A 94 -2.55 1.07 -12.49
C ASN A 94 -1.58 0.45 -13.51
N GLU A 95 -0.83 1.26 -14.26
CA GLU A 95 0.22 0.80 -15.17
C GLU A 95 1.36 0.06 -14.42
N LEU A 96 1.78 0.56 -13.26
CA LEU A 96 2.77 -0.11 -12.41
C LEU A 96 2.25 -1.46 -11.88
N ARG A 97 0.96 -1.54 -11.53
CA ARG A 97 0.31 -2.77 -11.07
C ARG A 97 0.07 -3.81 -12.17
N THR A 98 -0.10 -3.37 -13.41
CA THR A 98 -0.32 -4.26 -14.55
C THR A 98 1.00 -4.60 -15.27
N THR A 99 1.51 -3.68 -16.06
CA THR A 99 2.74 -3.84 -16.83
C THR A 99 3.96 -3.98 -15.93
N GLY A 100 4.06 -3.13 -14.88
CA GLY A 100 5.17 -3.17 -13.95
C GLY A 100 5.29 -4.50 -13.19
N SER A 101 4.16 -5.08 -12.75
CA SER A 101 4.17 -6.38 -12.07
C SER A 101 4.70 -7.50 -12.96
N ARG A 102 4.28 -7.55 -14.24
CA ARG A 102 4.80 -8.54 -15.20
C ARG A 102 6.31 -8.40 -15.42
N HIS A 103 6.80 -7.17 -15.60
CA HIS A 103 8.22 -6.92 -15.76
C HIS A 103 9.03 -7.28 -14.51
N LEU A 104 8.47 -7.05 -13.32
CA LEU A 104 9.12 -7.41 -12.06
C LEU A 104 9.15 -8.93 -11.83
N VAL A 105 8.16 -9.67 -12.29
CA VAL A 105 8.20 -11.15 -12.29
C VAL A 105 9.32 -11.65 -13.21
N ASP A 106 9.45 -11.10 -14.43
CA ASP A 106 10.56 -11.42 -15.33
C ASP A 106 11.92 -11.06 -14.70
N PHE A 107 12.02 -9.91 -14.05
CA PHE A 107 13.22 -9.48 -13.34
C PHE A 107 13.54 -10.42 -12.16
N ALA A 108 12.54 -10.83 -11.39
CA ALA A 108 12.72 -11.76 -10.27
C ALA A 108 13.33 -13.10 -10.75
N ALA A 109 12.83 -13.62 -11.87
CA ALA A 109 13.39 -14.80 -12.49
C ALA A 109 14.86 -14.58 -12.97
N ALA A 110 15.13 -13.40 -13.57
CA ALA A 110 16.47 -13.07 -14.08
C ALA A 110 17.53 -12.94 -12.97
N VAL A 111 17.16 -12.45 -11.77
CA VAL A 111 18.07 -12.35 -10.61
C VAL A 111 18.12 -13.65 -9.78
N GLY A 112 17.40 -14.70 -10.18
CA GLY A 112 17.35 -15.99 -9.49
C GLY A 112 16.55 -15.97 -8.18
N ALA A 113 15.63 -15.01 -8.02
CA ALA A 113 14.77 -14.95 -6.85
C ALA A 113 13.82 -16.15 -6.79
N THR A 114 13.54 -16.61 -5.58
CA THR A 114 12.58 -17.70 -5.32
C THR A 114 11.29 -17.19 -4.66
N ARG A 115 11.27 -15.94 -4.16
CA ARG A 115 10.12 -15.31 -3.52
C ARG A 115 9.76 -13.98 -4.21
N TYR A 116 8.47 -13.73 -4.33
CA TYR A 116 7.96 -12.49 -4.89
C TYR A 116 6.77 -11.97 -4.06
N LEU A 117 6.89 -10.78 -3.51
CA LEU A 117 5.82 -10.14 -2.77
C LEU A 117 5.29 -8.94 -3.55
N THR A 118 3.96 -8.79 -3.61
CA THR A 118 3.34 -7.64 -4.26
C THR A 118 2.40 -6.90 -3.33
N GLN A 119 2.50 -5.57 -3.36
CA GLN A 119 1.51 -4.70 -2.74
C GLN A 119 0.15 -4.85 -3.42
N SER A 120 -0.86 -5.00 -2.61
CA SER A 120 -2.27 -4.85 -2.97
C SER A 120 -2.96 -3.94 -1.94
N LEU A 121 -4.25 -3.71 -2.07
CA LEU A 121 -5.04 -2.88 -1.15
C LEU A 121 -6.39 -3.54 -0.84
N VAL A 122 -6.88 -3.37 0.38
CA VAL A 122 -8.24 -3.80 0.77
C VAL A 122 -9.33 -3.16 -0.11
N LEU A 123 -9.05 -2.05 -0.79
CA LEU A 123 -9.95 -1.43 -1.77
C LEU A 123 -10.32 -2.35 -2.95
N GLY A 124 -9.55 -3.40 -3.20
CA GLY A 124 -9.85 -4.42 -4.20
C GLY A 124 -11.08 -5.28 -3.89
N TYR A 125 -11.62 -5.23 -2.67
CA TYR A 125 -12.91 -5.81 -2.34
C TYR A 125 -14.10 -5.04 -2.97
N GLY A 126 -13.87 -3.81 -3.44
CA GLY A 126 -14.85 -2.95 -4.11
C GLY A 126 -15.33 -1.79 -3.24
N LEU A 127 -15.69 -0.68 -3.91
CA LEU A 127 -16.12 0.56 -3.22
C LEU A 127 -17.64 0.53 -2.96
N ARG A 128 -18.08 -0.35 -2.08
CA ARG A 128 -19.49 -0.49 -1.68
C ARG A 128 -19.61 -0.72 -0.17
N ASP A 129 -20.82 -0.66 0.34
CA ASP A 129 -21.09 -1.13 1.70
C ASP A 129 -21.08 -2.67 1.73
N HIS A 130 -20.19 -3.23 2.53
CA HIS A 130 -20.03 -4.67 2.74
C HIS A 130 -20.76 -5.17 4.01
N GLY A 131 -21.47 -4.29 4.71
CA GLY A 131 -22.17 -4.63 5.95
C GLY A 131 -21.25 -4.69 7.18
N ALA A 132 -21.72 -5.39 8.20
CA ALA A 132 -21.04 -5.45 9.50
C ALA A 132 -20.01 -6.58 9.62
N GLU A 133 -20.18 -7.64 8.83
CA GLU A 133 -19.28 -8.81 8.89
C GLU A 133 -17.89 -8.48 8.35
N PRO A 134 -16.82 -8.91 9.04
CA PRO A 134 -15.46 -8.68 8.59
C PRO A 134 -15.16 -9.42 7.27
N LEU A 135 -14.55 -8.73 6.32
CA LEU A 135 -14.03 -9.32 5.10
C LEU A 135 -12.74 -10.10 5.40
N THR A 136 -12.68 -11.30 4.86
CA THR A 136 -11.50 -12.17 4.93
C THR A 136 -10.92 -12.36 3.54
N GLU A 137 -9.79 -13.03 3.44
CA GLU A 137 -9.16 -13.36 2.15
C GLU A 137 -9.98 -14.31 1.30
N LEU A 138 -10.99 -14.99 1.88
CA LEU A 138 -11.97 -15.82 1.17
C LEU A 138 -13.06 -14.99 0.46
N THR A 139 -13.22 -13.72 0.86
CA THR A 139 -14.16 -12.81 0.21
C THR A 139 -13.72 -12.53 -1.24
N PRO A 140 -14.64 -12.56 -2.22
CA PRO A 140 -14.30 -12.25 -3.61
C PRO A 140 -13.57 -10.93 -3.76
N PHE A 141 -12.44 -10.96 -4.46
CA PHE A 141 -11.52 -9.82 -4.63
C PHE A 141 -11.27 -9.53 -6.11
N GLY A 142 -11.00 -8.27 -6.43
CA GLY A 142 -10.58 -7.84 -7.77
C GLY A 142 -11.66 -7.96 -8.86
N ARG A 143 -12.94 -7.99 -8.48
CA ARG A 143 -14.05 -8.15 -9.43
C ARG A 143 -14.61 -6.80 -9.85
N PRO A 144 -14.57 -6.45 -11.16
CA PRO A 144 -15.25 -5.27 -11.70
C PRO A 144 -16.76 -5.29 -11.38
N GLN A 145 -17.33 -4.12 -11.16
CA GLN A 145 -18.73 -3.95 -10.76
C GLN A 145 -19.53 -3.05 -11.71
N GLY A 146 -18.95 -2.66 -12.84
CA GLY A 146 -19.53 -1.70 -13.79
C GLY A 146 -19.30 -0.24 -13.38
N GLU A 147 -18.29 0.02 -12.53
CA GLU A 147 -18.04 1.32 -11.94
C GLU A 147 -16.78 2.00 -12.49
N ARG A 148 -16.66 3.31 -12.23
CA ARG A 148 -15.50 4.13 -12.66
C ARG A 148 -14.16 3.68 -12.07
N ILE A 149 -14.17 2.95 -10.96
CA ILE A 149 -12.98 2.45 -10.27
C ILE A 149 -12.49 1.12 -10.82
N ASP A 150 -13.26 0.45 -11.65
CA ASP A 150 -12.99 -0.92 -12.10
C ASP A 150 -11.59 -1.11 -12.69
N ALA A 151 -11.11 -0.14 -13.47
CA ALA A 151 -9.74 -0.19 -13.98
C ALA A 151 -8.66 -0.28 -12.87
N SER A 152 -8.93 0.29 -11.69
CA SER A 152 -8.01 0.18 -10.55
C SER A 152 -8.19 -1.13 -9.78
N ILE A 153 -9.42 -1.64 -9.71
CA ILE A 153 -9.73 -2.95 -9.12
C ILE A 153 -9.11 -4.06 -9.98
N GLU A 154 -9.24 -3.97 -11.29
CA GLU A 154 -8.59 -4.89 -12.24
C GLU A 154 -7.06 -4.83 -12.16
N ALA A 155 -6.50 -3.63 -11.99
CA ALA A 155 -5.06 -3.47 -11.82
C ALA A 155 -4.54 -4.12 -10.51
N LEU A 156 -5.29 -4.03 -9.41
CA LEU A 156 -4.98 -4.75 -8.17
C LEU A 156 -5.05 -6.27 -8.38
N ASN A 157 -6.12 -6.75 -9.01
CA ASN A 157 -6.27 -8.17 -9.34
C ASN A 157 -5.14 -8.68 -10.24
N THR A 158 -4.74 -7.88 -11.23
CA THR A 158 -3.62 -8.23 -12.13
C THR A 158 -2.29 -8.33 -11.37
N ALA A 159 -2.03 -7.41 -10.44
CA ALA A 159 -0.82 -7.45 -9.61
C ALA A 159 -0.81 -8.71 -8.73
N GLU A 160 -1.91 -9.03 -8.05
CA GLU A 160 -2.02 -10.24 -7.23
C GLU A 160 -1.84 -11.51 -8.08
N ASN A 161 -2.55 -11.62 -9.20
CA ASN A 161 -2.45 -12.77 -10.09
C ASN A 161 -1.05 -12.94 -10.68
N SER A 162 -0.38 -11.84 -11.02
CA SER A 162 1.01 -11.87 -11.50
C SER A 162 1.98 -12.41 -10.44
N ALA A 163 1.71 -12.16 -9.16
CA ALA A 163 2.51 -12.71 -8.07
C ALA A 163 2.15 -14.17 -7.77
N VAL A 164 0.89 -14.42 -7.46
CA VAL A 164 0.38 -15.68 -6.96
C VAL A 164 0.56 -16.84 -7.95
N HIS A 165 0.50 -16.53 -9.25
CA HIS A 165 0.65 -17.53 -10.33
C HIS A 165 2.00 -17.43 -11.05
N ALA A 166 2.99 -16.68 -10.51
CA ALA A 166 4.30 -16.55 -11.14
C ALA A 166 5.04 -17.91 -11.19
N PRO A 167 5.42 -18.41 -12.36
CA PRO A 167 6.11 -19.69 -12.47
C PRO A 167 7.45 -19.67 -11.71
N GLY A 168 7.69 -20.68 -10.89
CA GLY A 168 8.95 -20.85 -10.16
C GLY A 168 9.16 -19.87 -8.99
N LEU A 169 8.18 -19.03 -8.68
CA LEU A 169 8.23 -18.09 -7.56
C LEU A 169 7.21 -18.45 -6.47
N ALA A 170 7.61 -18.35 -5.22
CA ALA A 170 6.69 -18.33 -4.09
C ALA A 170 6.07 -16.92 -3.98
N GLY A 171 5.01 -16.69 -4.79
CA GLY A 171 4.35 -15.40 -4.90
C GLY A 171 3.34 -15.17 -3.79
N ILE A 172 3.31 -13.96 -3.23
CA ILE A 172 2.47 -13.55 -2.10
C ILE A 172 1.91 -12.16 -2.38
N ALA A 173 0.63 -11.93 -2.06
CA ALA A 173 0.00 -10.62 -2.13
C ALA A 173 -0.29 -10.07 -0.73
N LEU A 174 -0.01 -8.79 -0.49
CA LEU A 174 -0.30 -8.10 0.75
C LEU A 174 -1.37 -7.04 0.50
N ARG A 175 -2.59 -7.30 1.00
CA ARG A 175 -3.74 -6.40 0.89
C ARG A 175 -3.71 -5.42 2.06
N TYR A 176 -2.96 -4.35 1.89
CA TYR A 176 -2.84 -3.34 2.93
C TYR A 176 -4.12 -2.53 3.12
N GLY A 177 -4.39 -2.16 4.36
CA GLY A 177 -5.26 -1.06 4.71
C GLY A 177 -4.70 0.29 4.23
N ILE A 178 -5.40 1.36 4.57
CA ILE A 178 -4.94 2.71 4.29
C ILE A 178 -3.79 3.05 5.23
N PHE A 179 -2.65 3.40 4.66
CA PHE A 179 -1.46 3.75 5.44
C PHE A 179 -1.63 5.04 6.23
N TYR A 180 -1.21 5.05 7.48
CA TYR A 180 -1.05 6.23 8.31
C TYR A 180 0.24 6.15 9.14
N GLY A 181 0.56 7.22 9.89
CA GLY A 181 1.81 7.32 10.63
C GLY A 181 2.85 8.20 9.91
N PRO A 182 4.10 8.24 10.39
CA PRO A 182 5.16 9.07 9.84
C PRO A 182 5.41 8.81 8.35
N GLY A 183 5.48 9.87 7.55
CA GLY A 183 5.64 9.77 6.09
C GLY A 183 4.35 9.45 5.34
N ALA A 184 3.49 8.57 5.85
CA ALA A 184 2.23 8.21 5.22
C ALA A 184 1.15 9.29 5.44
N SER A 185 1.11 9.88 6.62
CA SER A 185 0.17 10.97 6.96
C SER A 185 0.61 12.34 6.44
N ASP A 186 1.86 12.52 6.02
CA ASP A 186 2.45 13.82 5.62
C ASP A 186 1.57 14.63 4.64
N PRO A 187 0.94 14.02 3.62
CA PRO A 187 0.07 14.75 2.69
C PRO A 187 -1.10 15.48 3.35
N PHE A 188 -1.54 15.00 4.52
CA PHE A 188 -2.70 15.52 5.23
C PHE A 188 -2.35 16.54 6.31
N LEU A 189 -1.11 16.54 6.84
CA LEU A 189 -0.71 17.36 7.99
C LEU A 189 -0.93 18.86 7.75
N ARG A 190 -0.40 19.40 6.65
CA ARG A 190 -0.54 20.82 6.31
C ARG A 190 -1.97 21.20 5.94
N PRO A 191 -2.69 20.44 5.09
CA PRO A 191 -4.10 20.71 4.78
C PRO A 191 -5.00 20.71 6.01
N LEU A 192 -4.83 19.80 6.96
CA LEU A 192 -5.57 19.77 8.21
C LEU A 192 -5.30 21.00 9.07
N ARG A 193 -4.03 21.33 9.35
CA ARG A 193 -3.64 22.52 10.12
C ARG A 193 -4.20 23.81 9.52
N ARG A 194 -4.30 23.90 8.20
CA ARG A 194 -4.84 25.06 7.47
C ARG A 194 -6.36 25.00 7.24
N ARG A 195 -7.05 23.93 7.65
CA ARG A 195 -8.47 23.68 7.43
C ARG A 195 -8.90 23.78 5.95
N ILE A 196 -8.02 23.42 5.02
CA ILE A 196 -8.29 23.40 3.58
C ILE A 196 -8.62 22.02 3.04
N MET A 197 -8.65 21.00 3.93
CA MET A 197 -9.13 19.65 3.63
C MET A 197 -10.52 19.47 4.28
N PRO A 198 -11.62 19.69 3.55
CA PRO A 198 -12.95 19.45 4.08
C PRO A 198 -13.25 17.95 4.10
N LEU A 199 -14.12 17.55 5.03
CA LEU A 199 -14.74 16.24 5.07
C LEU A 199 -16.24 16.35 4.74
N PRO A 200 -16.87 15.28 4.26
CA PRO A 200 -18.32 15.29 4.06
C PRO A 200 -19.05 15.40 5.40
N ARG A 201 -20.25 16.01 5.38
CA ARG A 201 -21.20 15.95 6.50
C ARG A 201 -21.86 14.56 6.55
N GLY A 202 -22.22 14.14 7.76
CA GLY A 202 -22.84 12.85 8.01
C GLY A 202 -21.82 11.77 8.35
N GLU A 203 -22.31 10.55 8.44
CA GLU A 203 -21.49 9.37 8.70
C GLU A 203 -20.66 9.02 7.48
N THR A 204 -19.46 8.53 7.72
CA THR A 204 -18.57 7.99 6.69
C THR A 204 -18.39 6.49 6.93
N GLY A 205 -18.10 5.75 5.84
CA GLY A 205 -17.91 4.32 5.94
C GLY A 205 -16.67 3.91 6.75
N TYR A 206 -16.70 2.70 7.25
CA TYR A 206 -15.55 2.04 7.85
C TYR A 206 -14.53 1.63 6.81
N ILE A 207 -13.27 1.59 7.20
CA ILE A 207 -12.15 1.08 6.40
C ILE A 207 -11.07 0.52 7.33
N GLY A 208 -10.33 -0.49 6.88
CA GLY A 208 -9.12 -0.93 7.54
C GLY A 208 -8.00 0.08 7.30
N PHE A 209 -7.41 0.59 8.37
CA PHE A 209 -6.15 1.34 8.35
C PHE A 209 -5.01 0.43 8.75
N ILE A 210 -3.77 0.86 8.52
CA ILE A 210 -2.57 0.19 8.99
C ILE A 210 -1.46 1.20 9.24
N HIS A 211 -0.83 1.13 10.40
CA HIS A 211 0.34 1.94 10.68
C HIS A 211 1.49 1.56 9.76
N ILE A 212 2.21 2.54 9.22
CA ILE A 212 3.21 2.32 8.17
C ILE A 212 4.37 1.42 8.61
N GLU A 213 4.76 1.49 9.90
CA GLU A 213 5.80 0.60 10.46
C GLU A 213 5.29 -0.84 10.61
N ASP A 214 4.01 -1.01 10.98
CA ASP A 214 3.39 -2.34 11.08
C ASP A 214 3.20 -2.97 9.70
N ALA A 215 2.86 -2.17 8.69
CA ALA A 215 2.84 -2.63 7.30
C ALA A 215 4.22 -3.12 6.84
N ALA A 216 5.29 -2.40 7.20
CA ALA A 216 6.67 -2.81 6.91
C ALA A 216 7.04 -4.10 7.65
N ALA A 217 6.67 -4.23 8.93
CA ALA A 217 6.87 -5.44 9.72
C ALA A 217 6.11 -6.63 9.14
N ALA A 218 4.86 -6.44 8.71
CA ALA A 218 4.06 -7.48 8.03
C ALA A 218 4.70 -7.94 6.72
N THR A 219 5.33 -7.02 5.97
CA THR A 219 6.05 -7.37 4.74
C THR A 219 7.24 -8.29 5.03
N VAL A 220 8.00 -8.00 6.09
CA VAL A 220 9.10 -8.86 6.54
C VAL A 220 8.57 -10.21 7.00
N ALA A 221 7.52 -10.23 7.83
CA ALA A 221 6.89 -11.47 8.29
C ALA A 221 6.38 -12.33 7.12
N ALA A 222 5.78 -11.70 6.09
CA ALA A 222 5.35 -12.39 4.88
C ALA A 222 6.53 -12.92 4.05
N LEU A 223 7.67 -12.21 4.06
CA LEU A 223 8.88 -12.66 3.43
C LEU A 223 9.45 -13.92 4.11
N ASP A 224 9.34 -14.00 5.44
CA ASP A 224 9.91 -15.13 6.21
C ASP A 224 8.92 -16.31 6.30
N HIS A 225 7.64 -16.06 6.53
CA HIS A 225 6.64 -17.07 6.89
C HIS A 225 5.51 -17.23 5.85
N GLY A 226 5.34 -16.27 4.95
CA GLY A 226 4.23 -16.28 4.00
C GLY A 226 4.23 -17.49 3.08
N ARG A 227 3.04 -18.07 2.86
CA ARG A 227 2.83 -19.24 2.03
C ARG A 227 2.66 -18.84 0.57
N ALA A 228 3.31 -19.58 -0.33
CA ALA A 228 3.18 -19.37 -1.77
C ALA A 228 1.73 -19.46 -2.22
N GLY A 229 1.34 -18.58 -3.13
CA GLY A 229 0.00 -18.52 -3.69
C GLY A 229 -1.04 -17.89 -2.79
N GLN A 230 -0.64 -17.25 -1.67
CA GLN A 230 -1.58 -16.68 -0.71
C GLN A 230 -1.62 -15.15 -0.78
N ALA A 231 -2.79 -14.61 -0.43
CA ALA A 231 -2.97 -13.21 -0.10
C ALA A 231 -3.21 -13.05 1.42
N TYR A 232 -2.80 -11.92 1.97
CA TYR A 232 -2.98 -11.58 3.39
C TYR A 232 -3.50 -10.17 3.54
N ASN A 233 -4.56 -10.00 4.33
CA ASN A 233 -5.04 -8.68 4.74
C ASN A 233 -4.13 -8.13 5.85
N ILE A 234 -3.61 -6.94 5.65
CA ILE A 234 -2.71 -6.27 6.58
C ILE A 234 -3.37 -4.97 7.03
N VAL A 235 -4.05 -5.04 8.15
CA VAL A 235 -4.81 -3.94 8.76
C VAL A 235 -4.62 -3.94 10.27
N ASP A 236 -4.88 -2.80 10.92
CA ASP A 236 -4.98 -2.71 12.38
C ASP A 236 -6.16 -3.55 12.90
N ASP A 237 -6.20 -3.82 14.20
CA ASP A 237 -7.25 -4.65 14.82
C ASP A 237 -8.59 -3.91 14.92
N GLU A 238 -8.58 -2.57 14.87
CA GLU A 238 -9.78 -1.74 15.02
C GLU A 238 -10.14 -1.04 13.69
N PRO A 239 -11.21 -1.47 12.99
CA PRO A 239 -11.70 -0.73 11.84
C PRO A 239 -12.38 0.56 12.31
N VAL A 240 -12.00 1.71 11.73
CA VAL A 240 -12.56 3.01 12.07
C VAL A 240 -13.14 3.70 10.85
N THR A 241 -14.00 4.70 11.07
CA THR A 241 -14.54 5.49 9.97
C THR A 241 -13.52 6.52 9.48
N TRP A 242 -13.65 6.94 8.21
CA TRP A 242 -12.82 8.01 7.67
C TRP A 242 -12.90 9.30 8.51
N SER A 243 -14.10 9.64 8.99
CA SER A 243 -14.31 10.81 9.84
C SER A 243 -13.57 10.67 11.15
N THR A 244 -13.67 9.52 11.81
CA THR A 244 -12.96 9.22 13.06
C THR A 244 -11.45 9.37 12.88
N HIS A 245 -10.90 8.81 11.80
CA HIS A 245 -9.47 8.92 11.48
C HIS A 245 -9.01 10.38 11.36
N PHE A 246 -9.67 11.18 10.51
CA PHE A 246 -9.21 12.55 10.29
C PHE A 246 -9.49 13.49 11.46
N ASP A 247 -10.53 13.24 12.25
CA ASP A 247 -10.79 13.99 13.48
C ASP A 247 -9.74 13.66 14.56
N ALA A 248 -9.34 12.39 14.67
CA ALA A 248 -8.27 11.98 15.57
C ALA A 248 -6.92 12.54 15.12
N LEU A 249 -6.59 12.45 13.83
CA LEU A 249 -5.37 13.03 13.27
C LEU A 249 -5.29 14.54 13.51
N ALA A 250 -6.39 15.28 13.32
CA ALA A 250 -6.43 16.71 13.60
C ALA A 250 -6.16 17.01 15.09
N ARG A 251 -6.77 16.24 16.00
CA ARG A 251 -6.54 16.37 17.45
C ARG A 251 -5.09 16.10 17.83
N THR A 252 -4.50 15.01 17.32
CA THR A 252 -3.08 14.68 17.55
C THR A 252 -2.15 15.81 17.12
N LEU A 253 -2.46 16.49 16.01
CA LEU A 253 -1.69 17.62 15.51
C LEU A 253 -1.92 18.95 16.23
N GLY A 254 -2.82 18.99 17.24
CA GLY A 254 -3.29 20.25 17.82
C GLY A 254 -4.00 21.16 16.79
N ALA A 255 -4.50 20.60 15.70
CA ALA A 255 -5.16 21.36 14.64
C ALA A 255 -6.66 21.51 14.91
N PRO A 256 -7.30 22.58 14.43
CA PRO A 256 -8.75 22.72 14.52
C PRO A 256 -9.45 21.58 13.75
N PRO A 257 -10.66 21.18 14.19
CA PRO A 257 -11.41 20.12 13.49
C PRO A 257 -11.63 20.45 12.00
N PRO A 258 -11.58 19.44 11.13
CA PRO A 258 -11.81 19.63 9.69
C PRO A 258 -13.18 20.26 9.40
N ARG A 259 -13.25 21.12 8.38
CA ARG A 259 -14.53 21.69 7.94
C ARG A 259 -15.43 20.60 7.37
N ARG A 260 -16.72 20.63 7.71
CA ARG A 260 -17.72 19.71 7.15
C ARG A 260 -18.52 20.40 6.04
N VAL A 261 -18.56 19.78 4.86
CA VAL A 261 -19.29 20.27 3.69
C VAL A 261 -20.44 19.32 3.32
N PRO A 262 -21.55 19.81 2.70
CA PRO A 262 -22.60 18.92 2.26
C PRO A 262 -22.09 17.81 1.34
N ALA A 263 -22.59 16.59 1.51
CA ALA A 263 -22.14 15.40 0.75
C ALA A 263 -22.19 15.63 -0.77
N ARG A 264 -23.24 16.30 -1.29
CA ARG A 264 -23.33 16.64 -2.72
C ARG A 264 -22.20 17.53 -3.23
N VAL A 265 -21.75 18.49 -2.42
CA VAL A 265 -20.63 19.39 -2.76
C VAL A 265 -19.32 18.58 -2.73
N PHE A 266 -19.14 17.73 -1.74
CA PHE A 266 -17.98 16.86 -1.63
C PHE A 266 -17.88 15.89 -2.82
N ARG A 267 -19.00 15.26 -3.23
CA ARG A 267 -19.05 14.38 -4.41
C ARG A 267 -18.65 15.10 -5.70
N LEU A 268 -19.04 16.36 -5.86
CA LEU A 268 -18.66 17.14 -7.04
C LEU A 268 -17.19 17.51 -7.04
N ALA A 269 -16.66 17.92 -5.88
CA ALA A 269 -15.28 18.40 -5.75
C ALA A 269 -14.23 17.26 -5.70
N ALA A 270 -14.57 16.10 -5.15
CA ALA A 270 -13.67 14.99 -4.94
C ALA A 270 -14.40 13.64 -5.12
N PRO A 271 -14.84 13.29 -6.35
CA PRO A 271 -15.74 12.16 -6.59
C PRO A 271 -15.18 10.79 -6.18
N LEU A 272 -13.88 10.55 -6.33
CA LEU A 272 -13.26 9.29 -5.89
C LEU A 272 -13.17 9.23 -4.36
N ALA A 273 -12.76 10.33 -3.71
CA ALA A 273 -12.74 10.38 -2.26
C ALA A 273 -14.15 10.25 -1.67
N ALA A 274 -15.17 10.80 -2.36
CA ALA A 274 -16.56 10.66 -1.95
C ALA A 274 -17.03 9.20 -2.03
N ALA A 275 -16.70 8.48 -3.10
CA ALA A 275 -17.01 7.06 -3.20
C ALA A 275 -16.35 6.26 -2.08
N GLN A 276 -15.08 6.53 -1.77
CA GLN A 276 -14.37 5.87 -0.68
C GLN A 276 -14.90 6.21 0.72
N MET A 277 -15.38 7.45 0.93
CA MET A 277 -15.79 7.89 2.26
C MET A 277 -17.29 7.75 2.55
N LEU A 278 -18.14 7.85 1.52
CA LEU A 278 -19.59 7.91 1.68
C LEU A 278 -20.32 6.66 1.14
N ASP A 279 -19.74 5.99 0.13
CA ASP A 279 -20.42 4.88 -0.55
C ASP A 279 -19.83 3.53 -0.17
N MET A 280 -18.64 3.54 0.42
CA MET A 280 -17.91 2.35 0.86
C MET A 280 -17.92 2.24 2.37
N SER A 281 -18.20 1.04 2.86
CA SER A 281 -18.01 0.67 4.27
C SER A 281 -17.54 -0.77 4.31
N MET A 282 -16.37 -1.02 4.90
CA MET A 282 -15.81 -2.37 5.05
C MET A 282 -15.05 -2.52 6.35
N ARG A 283 -15.27 -3.63 7.01
CA ARG A 283 -14.44 -4.12 8.11
C ARG A 283 -13.60 -5.26 7.58
N VAL A 284 -12.32 -5.25 7.84
CA VAL A 284 -11.39 -6.25 7.28
C VAL A 284 -10.68 -6.94 8.40
N ALA A 285 -10.67 -8.27 8.37
CA ALA A 285 -9.97 -9.08 9.37
C ALA A 285 -8.51 -9.33 8.95
N ASN A 286 -7.59 -9.29 9.91
CA ASN A 286 -6.17 -9.62 9.76
C ASN A 286 -5.82 -11.00 10.37
N THR A 287 -6.80 -11.78 10.78
CA THR A 287 -6.65 -13.05 11.51
C THR A 287 -5.74 -14.04 10.78
N LYS A 288 -5.81 -14.11 9.45
CA LYS A 288 -4.95 -14.98 8.66
C LYS A 288 -3.49 -14.55 8.74
N ALA A 289 -3.22 -13.26 8.65
CA ALA A 289 -1.87 -12.71 8.80
C ALA A 289 -1.33 -13.00 10.20
N ALA A 290 -2.12 -12.79 11.25
CA ALA A 290 -1.74 -13.10 12.63
C ALA A 290 -1.36 -14.58 12.79
N THR A 291 -2.14 -15.48 12.21
CA THR A 291 -1.96 -16.93 12.37
C THR A 291 -0.82 -17.49 11.51
N GLU A 292 -0.77 -17.14 10.22
CA GLU A 292 0.15 -17.76 9.27
C GLU A 292 1.49 -17.01 9.15
N LEU A 293 1.49 -15.68 9.36
CA LEU A 293 2.72 -14.88 9.34
C LEU A 293 3.34 -14.71 10.72
N HIS A 294 2.65 -15.13 11.78
CA HIS A 294 3.04 -14.86 13.19
C HIS A 294 3.24 -13.37 13.43
N TRP A 295 2.40 -12.55 12.79
CA TRP A 295 2.45 -11.09 12.83
C TRP A 295 1.22 -10.51 13.52
N GLN A 296 1.46 -9.53 14.37
CA GLN A 296 0.43 -8.69 14.96
C GLN A 296 0.87 -7.22 14.86
N PRO A 297 -0.05 -6.28 14.67
CA PRO A 297 0.30 -4.86 14.68
C PRO A 297 0.83 -4.46 16.06
N ALA A 298 1.95 -3.75 16.10
CA ALA A 298 2.47 -3.15 17.33
C ALA A 298 1.63 -1.94 17.76
N MET A 299 0.94 -1.30 16.80
CA MET A 299 -0.06 -0.26 17.00
C MET A 299 -1.43 -0.82 16.60
N PRO A 300 -2.08 -1.65 17.46
CA PRO A 300 -3.32 -2.35 17.11
C PRO A 300 -4.52 -1.42 16.91
N THR A 301 -4.43 -0.20 17.44
CA THR A 301 -5.46 0.83 17.27
C THR A 301 -4.91 2.10 16.65
N MET A 302 -5.75 2.80 15.91
CA MET A 302 -5.39 4.08 15.32
C MET A 302 -4.97 5.12 16.38
N THR A 303 -5.54 5.06 17.58
CA THR A 303 -5.20 5.99 18.67
C THR A 303 -3.75 5.83 19.10
N GLU A 304 -3.27 4.60 19.24
CA GLU A 304 -1.88 4.29 19.57
C GLU A 304 -0.93 4.69 18.44
N GLY A 305 -1.27 4.33 17.20
CA GLY A 305 -0.43 4.63 16.04
C GLY A 305 -0.30 6.12 15.74
N LEU A 306 -1.33 6.94 15.99
CA LEU A 306 -1.25 8.40 15.79
C LEU A 306 -0.33 9.09 16.80
N GLN A 307 -0.05 8.50 17.96
CA GLN A 307 0.92 9.06 18.93
C GLN A 307 2.34 9.13 18.35
N THR A 308 2.66 8.32 17.35
CA THR A 308 3.97 8.36 16.67
C THR A 308 4.20 9.62 15.83
N LEU A 309 3.19 10.48 15.68
CA LEU A 309 3.26 11.76 14.94
C LEU A 309 3.59 12.97 15.82
N THR A 310 3.71 12.79 17.15
CA THR A 310 3.95 13.87 18.14
C THR A 310 5.42 13.99 18.55
#